data_00f98152c9ab51f5d3891669f65c0dc9
#
_entry.id   00f98152c9ab51f5d3891669f65c0dc9
#
_cell.length_a   1.000
_cell.length_b   1.000
_cell.length_c   1.000
_cell.angle_alpha   90.00
_cell.angle_beta   90.00
_cell.angle_gamma   90.00
#
_symmetry.space_group_name_H-M   'P 1'
#
loop_
_entity.id
_entity.type
_entity.pdbx_description
1 polymer ?
#
loop_
_entity_poly.entity_id
_entity_poly.type
_entity_poly.pdbx_seq_one_letter_code
_entity_poly.pdbx_strand_id
1 'polypeptide(L)' 'MAREPVLVTIEVRFRADEDPRQLADRVRESIALIVGRDRLEDFRVRELPLSPPRKPRAV' A
#
# COMPACT_ATOMS: atom_id res chain seq x y z
N MET A 1 15.80 11.99 23.77
CA MET A 1 15.55 13.15 23.03
C MET A 1 14.50 12.94 21.97
N ALA A 2 13.51 13.75 21.96
CA ALA A 2 12.40 13.56 21.07
C ALA A 2 12.70 14.17 19.72
N ARG A 3 12.31 13.48 18.68
CA ARG A 3 12.43 14.02 17.36
C ARG A 3 11.19 14.78 17.04
N GLU A 4 11.32 15.73 16.17
CA GLU A 4 10.16 16.43 15.71
C GLU A 4 9.33 15.50 14.88
N PRO A 5 8.03 15.56 15.01
CA PRO A 5 7.18 14.68 14.21
C PRO A 5 7.31 15.01 12.74
N VAL A 6 7.30 13.99 11.93
CA VAL A 6 7.34 14.16 10.48
C VAL A 6 6.30 13.27 9.87
N LEU A 7 5.91 13.58 8.68
CA LEU A 7 4.99 12.76 7.94
C LEU A 7 5.79 11.79 7.11
N VAL A 8 5.56 10.51 7.32
CA VAL A 8 6.30 9.48 6.64
C VAL A 8 5.37 8.73 5.71
N THR A 9 5.79 8.57 4.48
CA THR A 9 5.03 7.81 3.50
C THR A 9 5.83 6.60 3.11
N ILE A 10 5.20 5.46 3.11
CA ILE A 10 5.84 4.22 2.75
C ILE A 10 5.04 3.55 1.65
N GLU A 11 5.70 3.15 0.60
CA GLU A 11 5.07 2.44 -0.48
C GLU A 11 5.50 1.00 -0.47
N VAL A 12 4.55 0.10 -0.60
CA VAL A 12 4.82 -1.32 -0.64
C VAL A 12 4.11 -1.92 -1.83
N ARG A 13 4.79 -2.75 -2.58
CA ARG A 13 4.20 -3.44 -3.71
C ARG A 13 4.36 -4.92 -3.53
N PHE A 14 3.31 -5.66 -3.77
CA PHE A 14 3.39 -7.10 -3.65
C PHE A 14 2.33 -7.72 -4.55
N ARG A 15 2.49 -8.99 -4.81
CA ARG A 15 1.55 -9.71 -5.65
C ARG A 15 0.46 -10.28 -4.78
N ALA A 16 -0.74 -10.21 -5.26
CA ALA A 16 -1.86 -10.79 -4.54
C ALA A 16 -2.84 -11.37 -5.54
N ASP A 17 -3.36 -12.52 -5.23
CA ASP A 17 -4.36 -13.15 -6.06
C ASP A 17 -5.70 -13.15 -5.37
N GLU A 18 -5.87 -12.36 -4.35
CA GLU A 18 -7.13 -12.26 -3.66
C GLU A 18 -7.74 -10.90 -3.90
N ASP A 19 -8.93 -10.73 -3.44
CA ASP A 19 -9.66 -9.49 -3.62
C ASP A 19 -8.86 -8.35 -3.00
N PRO A 20 -8.46 -7.35 -3.77
CA PRO A 20 -7.66 -6.27 -3.21
C PRO A 20 -8.34 -5.51 -2.09
N ARG A 21 -9.66 -5.42 -2.13
CA ARG A 21 -10.35 -4.68 -1.08
C ARG A 21 -10.27 -5.39 0.25
N GLN A 22 -10.46 -6.71 0.24
CA GLN A 22 -10.37 -7.48 1.46
C GLN A 22 -8.96 -7.48 1.98
N LEU A 23 -8.01 -7.60 1.07
CA LEU A 23 -6.62 -7.59 1.46
C LEU A 23 -6.25 -6.23 2.05
N ALA A 24 -6.74 -5.17 1.44
CA ALA A 24 -6.45 -3.83 1.91
C ALA A 24 -6.96 -3.60 3.32
N ASP A 25 -8.13 -4.13 3.63
CA ASP A 25 -8.67 -3.98 4.97
C ASP A 25 -7.77 -4.65 6.00
N ARG A 26 -7.27 -5.82 5.68
CA ARG A 26 -6.38 -6.51 6.61
C ARG A 26 -5.06 -5.79 6.76
N VAL A 27 -4.53 -5.29 5.65
CA VAL A 27 -3.27 -4.58 5.70
C VAL A 27 -3.43 -3.29 6.50
N ARG A 28 -4.52 -2.59 6.27
CA ARG A 28 -4.77 -1.35 6.97
C ARG A 28 -4.85 -1.58 8.46
N GLU A 29 -5.57 -2.63 8.88
CA GLU A 29 -5.67 -2.95 10.29
C GLU A 29 -4.31 -3.26 10.88
N SER A 30 -3.50 -4.00 10.16
CA SER A 30 -2.19 -4.35 10.66
C SER A 30 -1.32 -3.11 10.80
N ILE A 31 -1.38 -2.24 9.83
CA ILE A 31 -0.59 -1.02 9.90
C ILE A 31 -1.08 -0.14 11.04
N ALA A 32 -2.38 -0.05 11.21
CA ALA A 32 -2.93 0.75 12.29
C ALA A 32 -2.48 0.23 13.66
N LEU A 33 -2.32 -1.08 13.77
CA LEU A 33 -1.83 -1.64 15.02
C LEU A 33 -0.35 -1.34 15.22
N ILE A 34 0.40 -1.32 14.16
CA ILE A 34 1.82 -1.07 14.25
C ILE A 34 2.12 0.39 14.55
N VAL A 35 1.50 1.30 13.82
CA VAL A 35 1.81 2.70 13.98
C VAL A 35 0.90 3.42 14.95
N GLY A 36 -0.26 2.83 15.28
CA GLY A 36 -1.23 3.50 16.11
C GLY A 36 -2.33 4.09 15.25
N ARG A 37 -3.57 3.86 15.63
CA ARG A 37 -4.70 4.32 14.83
C ARG A 37 -4.75 5.83 14.72
N ASP A 38 -4.33 6.50 15.78
CA ASP A 38 -4.34 7.94 15.78
C ASP A 38 -3.20 8.54 14.97
N ARG A 39 -2.23 7.73 14.59
CA ARG A 39 -1.13 8.22 13.79
C ARG A 39 -1.30 7.95 12.31
N LEU A 40 -2.22 7.08 11.97
CA LEU A 40 -2.44 6.75 10.58
C LEU A 40 -3.19 7.88 9.91
N GLU A 41 -2.49 8.64 9.10
CA GLU A 41 -3.09 9.78 8.44
C GLU A 41 -3.82 9.40 7.18
N ASP A 42 -3.25 8.50 6.42
CA ASP A 42 -3.81 8.18 5.12
C ASP A 42 -3.41 6.77 4.73
N PHE A 43 -4.26 6.09 4.02
CA PHE A 43 -3.97 4.75 3.54
C PHE A 43 -4.56 4.61 2.16
N ARG A 44 -3.71 4.36 1.17
CA ARG A 44 -4.15 4.26 -0.20
C ARG A 44 -3.82 2.93 -0.79
N VAL A 45 -4.69 2.44 -1.62
CA VAL A 45 -4.52 1.18 -2.29
C VAL A 45 -4.62 1.41 -3.78
N ARG A 46 -3.69 0.84 -4.51
CA ARG A 46 -3.70 0.92 -5.94
C ARG A 46 -3.60 -0.43 -6.51
N GLU A 47 -4.39 -0.71 -7.49
CA GLU A 47 -4.30 -1.94 -8.23
C GLU A 47 -3.62 -1.67 -9.52
N LEU A 48 -2.59 -2.45 -9.80
CA LEU A 48 -1.90 -2.34 -11.07
C LEU A 48 -1.84 -3.71 -11.69
N PRO A 49 -1.94 -3.82 -12.97
CA PRO A 49 -1.85 -5.12 -13.62
C PRO A 49 -0.51 -5.75 -13.33
N LEU A 50 -0.53 -7.01 -13.05
CA LEU A 50 0.67 -7.70 -12.75
C LEU A 50 1.62 -7.67 -13.90
N SER A 51 1.12 -7.95 -15.07
CA SER A 51 1.91 -7.88 -16.24
C SER A 51 1.48 -6.73 -17.00
N PRO A 52 2.29 -5.80 -17.23
CA PRO A 52 1.90 -4.68 -18.06
C PRO A 52 1.59 -5.16 -19.44
N PRO A 53 0.68 -4.59 -20.07
CA PRO A 53 0.35 -4.97 -21.40
C PRO A 53 1.57 -4.90 -22.24
N ARG A 54 1.86 -6.02 -22.91
CA ARG A 54 3.00 -6.05 -23.71
C ARG A 54 2.84 -5.11 -24.82
N LYS A 55 3.75 -4.28 -24.99
CA LYS A 55 3.68 -3.43 -26.11
C LYS A 55 3.81 -4.18 -27.32
N PRO A 56 3.01 -3.98 -28.27
CA PRO A 56 3.14 -4.68 -29.52
C PRO A 56 4.47 -4.33 -30.08
N ARG A 57 5.17 -5.31 -30.51
CA ARG A 57 6.41 -5.09 -31.08
C ARG A 57 6.25 -4.43 -32.32
N ALA A 58 6.82 -3.37 -32.41
CA ALA A 58 6.79 -2.73 -33.65
C ALA A 58 7.69 -3.46 -34.50
N VAL A 59 7.27 -3.99 -35.46
CA VAL A 59 8.14 -4.80 -36.19
C VAL A 59 8.58 -4.14 -37.37
#